data_7922e14337385b6b6f6a0ff44a4f2888
#
_entry.id   7922e14337385b6b6f6a0ff44a4f2888
#
_cell.length_a   1.000
_cell.length_b   1.000
_cell.length_c   1.000
_cell.angle_alpha   90.00
_cell.angle_beta   90.00
_cell.angle_gamma   90.00
#
_symmetry.space_group_name_H-M   'P 1'
#
loop_
_entity.id
_entity.type
_entity.pdbx_description
1 polymer ?
#
loop_
_entity_poly.entity_id
_entity_poly.type
_entity_poly.pdbx_seq_one_letter_code
_entity_poly.pdbx_strand_id
1 'polypeptide(L)'
;DKGIFFQVELPEKIICEHDKNWMCEAFYNVFDNAVKYSKNNSTINITMKQTEMFYKIQVRDYGIGIRDGEENKIFQRFYRGEQARGQEGCGIGLYLSREIVLLQKGMIKAKQMNPGLLIEVNLPV
;
A
#
# COMPACT_ATOMS: atom_id res chain seq x y z
N ASP A 1 15.20 -1.39 -12.74
CA ASP A 1 15.70 -1.46 -11.37
C ASP A 1 16.03 -0.06 -10.84
N LYS A 2 15.31 0.36 -9.81
CA LYS A 2 15.42 1.71 -9.27
C LYS A 2 16.37 1.80 -8.07
N GLY A 3 16.94 0.69 -7.62
CA GLY A 3 17.77 0.71 -6.42
C GLY A 3 16.99 1.08 -5.16
N ILE A 4 15.78 0.58 -5.01
CA ILE A 4 14.93 0.89 -3.86
C ILE A 4 15.37 0.07 -2.65
N PHE A 5 15.47 0.72 -1.49
CA PHE A 5 15.72 0.07 -0.23
C PHE A 5 14.41 -0.07 0.55
N PHE A 6 14.15 -1.28 1.03
CA PHE A 6 13.00 -1.51 1.90
C PHE A 6 13.48 -1.54 3.34
N GLN A 7 12.96 -0.64 4.16
CA GLN A 7 13.19 -0.65 5.60
C GLN A 7 11.95 -1.24 6.26
N VAL A 8 12.11 -2.39 6.93
CA VAL A 8 11.00 -3.18 7.42
C VAL A 8 11.07 -3.34 8.93
N GLU A 9 9.99 -2.98 9.62
CA GLU A 9 9.85 -3.17 11.06
C GLU A 9 8.63 -4.04 11.31
N LEU A 10 8.85 -5.27 11.76
CA LEU A 10 7.79 -6.24 12.00
C LEU A 10 7.85 -6.76 13.43
N PRO A 11 6.71 -7.15 14.04
CA PRO A 11 6.74 -7.85 15.32
C PRO A 11 7.39 -9.21 15.17
N GLU A 12 7.93 -9.75 16.28
CA GLU A 12 8.61 -11.05 16.26
C GLU A 12 7.70 -12.19 15.80
N LYS A 13 6.43 -12.11 16.13
CA LYS A 13 5.47 -13.17 15.81
C LYS A 13 4.16 -12.57 15.36
N ILE A 14 3.68 -13.05 14.22
CA ILE A 14 2.41 -12.62 13.64
C ILE A 14 1.54 -13.87 13.46
N ILE A 15 0.38 -13.87 14.10
CA ILE A 15 -0.60 -14.95 13.93
C ILE A 15 -1.94 -14.31 13.57
N CYS A 16 -2.46 -14.63 12.40
CA CYS A 16 -3.79 -14.17 12.00
C CYS A 16 -4.42 -15.18 11.06
N GLU A 17 -5.75 -15.22 11.06
CA GLU A 17 -6.51 -16.12 10.21
C GLU A 17 -6.96 -15.38 8.96
N HIS A 18 -6.10 -15.35 7.94
CA HIS A 18 -6.42 -14.74 6.67
C HIS A 18 -5.92 -15.62 5.53
N ASP A 19 -6.53 -15.47 4.38
CA ASP A 19 -6.11 -16.20 3.21
C ASP A 19 -4.73 -15.73 2.77
N LYS A 20 -3.75 -16.59 2.93
CA LYS A 20 -2.35 -16.26 2.67
C LYS A 20 -2.11 -15.86 1.21
N ASN A 21 -2.70 -16.60 0.28
CA ASN A 21 -2.46 -16.35 -1.14
C ASN A 21 -3.07 -15.03 -1.58
N TRP A 22 -4.29 -14.74 -1.16
CA TRP A 22 -4.95 -13.48 -1.47
C TRP A 22 -4.25 -12.30 -0.79
N MET A 23 -3.79 -12.47 0.44
CA MET A 23 -3.08 -11.39 1.13
C MET A 23 -1.73 -11.11 0.49
N CYS A 24 -1.02 -12.12 0.02
CA CYS A 24 0.21 -11.92 -0.74
C CYS A 24 -0.05 -11.10 -2.01
N GLU A 25 -1.14 -11.40 -2.71
CA GLU A 25 -1.53 -10.64 -3.90
C GLU A 25 -1.82 -9.18 -3.57
N ALA A 26 -2.57 -8.94 -2.49
CA ALA A 26 -2.90 -7.58 -2.07
C ALA A 26 -1.66 -6.78 -1.74
N PHE A 27 -0.75 -7.33 -0.94
CA PHE A 27 0.47 -6.63 -0.56
C PHE A 27 1.45 -6.47 -1.73
N TYR A 28 1.52 -7.46 -2.61
CA TYR A 28 2.33 -7.32 -3.82
C TYR A 28 1.90 -6.08 -4.60
N ASN A 29 0.60 -5.88 -4.78
CA ASN A 29 0.09 -4.73 -5.51
C ASN A 29 0.42 -3.41 -4.80
N VAL A 30 0.32 -3.39 -3.47
CA VAL A 30 0.68 -2.19 -2.70
C VAL A 30 2.17 -1.88 -2.84
N PHE A 31 3.03 -2.89 -2.70
CA PHE A 31 4.48 -2.71 -2.80
C PHE A 31 4.89 -2.32 -4.22
N ASP A 32 4.31 -2.95 -5.22
CA ASP A 32 4.58 -2.64 -6.62
C ASP A 32 4.23 -1.17 -6.93
N ASN A 33 3.09 -0.72 -6.43
CA ASN A 33 2.68 0.67 -6.56
C ASN A 33 3.69 1.61 -5.91
N ALA A 34 4.15 1.28 -4.71
CA ALA A 34 5.14 2.11 -4.01
C ALA A 34 6.45 2.20 -4.79
N VAL A 35 6.91 1.06 -5.34
CA VAL A 35 8.14 1.05 -6.15
C VAL A 35 7.97 1.87 -7.42
N LYS A 36 6.85 1.71 -8.11
CA LYS A 36 6.63 2.42 -9.39
C LYS A 36 6.70 3.93 -9.25
N TYR A 37 6.18 4.46 -8.16
CA TYR A 37 6.10 5.91 -7.98
C TYR A 37 7.20 6.47 -7.09
N SER A 38 8.13 5.64 -6.64
CA SER A 38 9.30 6.08 -5.90
C SER A 38 10.40 6.58 -6.83
N LYS A 39 11.22 7.47 -6.29
CA LYS A 39 12.41 7.93 -7.00
C LYS A 39 13.50 6.88 -6.91
N ASN A 40 14.44 6.93 -7.85
CA ASN A 40 15.61 6.04 -7.84
C ASN A 40 16.38 6.21 -6.53
N ASN A 41 16.87 5.10 -5.99
CA ASN A 41 17.69 5.05 -4.78
C ASN A 41 16.99 5.61 -3.52
N SER A 42 15.65 5.60 -3.53
CA SER A 42 14.91 6.02 -2.35
C SER A 42 14.59 4.83 -1.45
N THR A 43 13.92 5.09 -0.32
CA THR A 43 13.56 4.09 0.66
C THR A 43 12.04 3.95 0.73
N ILE A 44 11.57 2.72 0.92
CA ILE A 44 10.17 2.44 1.24
C ILE A 44 10.15 1.88 2.65
N ASN A 45 9.39 2.50 3.54
CA ASN A 45 9.26 2.06 4.93
C ASN A 45 8.02 1.19 5.06
N ILE A 46 8.19 0.00 5.61
CA ILE A 46 7.11 -0.94 5.89
C ILE A 46 7.11 -1.21 7.38
N THR A 47 6.03 -0.89 8.04
CA THR A 47 5.87 -1.14 9.48
C THR A 47 4.63 -1.96 9.73
N MET A 48 4.66 -2.78 10.75
CA MET A 48 3.50 -3.53 11.21
C MET A 48 3.41 -3.42 12.72
N LYS A 49 2.24 -3.06 13.21
CA LYS A 49 1.95 -3.00 14.65
C LYS A 49 0.70 -3.81 14.93
N GLN A 50 0.70 -4.48 16.07
CA GLN A 50 -0.48 -5.22 16.53
C GLN A 50 -1.15 -4.43 17.64
N THR A 51 -2.46 -4.22 17.49
CA THR A 51 -3.31 -3.73 18.56
C THR A 51 -4.16 -4.88 19.07
N GLU A 52 -5.06 -4.62 20.00
CA GLU A 52 -5.97 -5.67 20.51
C GLU A 52 -6.84 -6.27 19.41
N MET A 53 -7.27 -5.46 18.46
CA MET A 53 -8.24 -5.87 17.45
C MET A 53 -7.66 -5.99 16.03
N PHE A 54 -6.55 -5.32 15.75
CA PHE A 54 -6.05 -5.23 14.39
C PHE A 54 -4.54 -5.40 14.29
N TYR A 55 -4.11 -5.91 13.15
CA TYR A 55 -2.76 -5.68 12.64
C TYR A 55 -2.81 -4.45 11.76
N LYS A 56 -1.98 -3.45 12.05
CA LYS A 56 -1.86 -2.24 11.26
C LYS A 56 -0.57 -2.31 10.47
N ILE A 57 -0.69 -2.36 9.16
CA ILE A 57 0.46 -2.42 8.25
C ILE A 57 0.52 -1.11 7.49
N GLN A 58 1.66 -0.44 7.53
CA GLN A 58 1.86 0.83 6.82
C GLN A 58 3.00 0.69 5.83
N VAL A 59 2.75 1.15 4.61
CA VAL A 59 3.73 1.20 3.53
C VAL A 59 3.89 2.64 3.12
N ARG A 60 5.04 3.23 3.40
CA ARG A 60 5.32 4.63 3.10
C ARG A 60 6.38 4.73 2.01
N ASP A 61 6.03 5.38 0.90
CA ASP A 61 7.03 5.79 -0.09
C ASP A 61 7.28 7.30 0.00
N TYR A 62 8.33 7.76 -0.65
CA TYR A 62 8.73 9.15 -0.69
C TYR A 62 8.74 9.65 -2.14
N GLY A 63 7.84 9.14 -2.96
CA GLY A 63 7.76 9.42 -4.36
C GLY A 63 6.88 10.61 -4.69
N ILE A 64 6.20 10.52 -5.85
CA ILE A 64 5.41 11.63 -6.37
C ILE A 64 4.16 11.95 -5.53
N GLY A 65 3.67 10.98 -4.76
CA GLY A 65 2.47 11.19 -3.95
C GLY A 65 1.21 11.34 -4.78
N ILE A 66 0.20 11.88 -4.14
CA ILE A 66 -1.11 12.15 -4.75
C ILE A 66 -1.51 13.58 -4.46
N ARG A 67 -2.50 14.09 -5.18
CA ARG A 67 -3.05 15.41 -4.93
C ARG A 67 -4.15 15.35 -3.89
N ASP A 68 -4.48 16.50 -3.31
CA ASP A 68 -5.59 16.61 -2.38
C ASP A 68 -6.86 16.09 -3.03
N GLY A 69 -7.61 15.29 -2.28
CA GLY A 69 -8.86 14.71 -2.76
C GLY A 69 -8.73 13.40 -3.49
N GLU A 70 -7.51 12.92 -3.73
CA GLU A 70 -7.30 11.65 -4.42
C GLU A 70 -7.22 10.44 -3.49
N GLU A 71 -7.24 10.64 -2.17
CA GLU A 71 -6.99 9.56 -1.19
C GLU A 71 -7.92 8.37 -1.36
N ASN A 72 -9.17 8.60 -1.72
CA ASN A 72 -10.13 7.51 -1.97
C ASN A 72 -10.18 7.10 -3.42
N LYS A 73 -9.87 8.01 -4.32
CA LYS A 73 -9.97 7.78 -5.75
C LYS A 73 -8.93 6.78 -6.26
N ILE A 74 -7.76 6.74 -5.63
CA ILE A 74 -6.69 5.83 -6.08
C ILE A 74 -7.05 4.36 -5.95
N PHE A 75 -8.09 4.04 -5.19
CA PHE A 75 -8.59 2.66 -5.07
C PHE A 75 -9.70 2.34 -6.06
N GLN A 76 -10.12 3.30 -6.87
CA GLN A 76 -11.12 3.06 -7.89
C GLN A 76 -10.52 2.30 -9.07
N ARG A 77 -11.31 1.43 -9.64
CA ARG A 77 -10.89 0.64 -10.79
C ARG A 77 -10.51 1.55 -11.96
N PHE A 78 -9.33 1.32 -12.52
CA PHE A 78 -8.77 2.08 -13.65
C PHE A 78 -8.43 3.53 -13.36
N TYR A 79 -8.56 3.98 -12.12
CA TYR A 79 -8.17 5.35 -11.77
C TYR A 79 -6.65 5.48 -11.73
N ARG A 80 -6.17 6.58 -12.26
CA ARG A 80 -4.76 6.96 -12.16
C ARG A 80 -4.71 8.44 -11.79
N GLY A 81 -3.95 8.76 -10.75
CA GLY A 81 -3.80 10.15 -10.32
C GLY A 81 -3.12 11.00 -11.40
N GLU A 82 -3.36 12.30 -11.38
CA GLU A 82 -2.78 13.20 -12.37
C GLU A 82 -1.26 13.12 -12.42
N GLN A 83 -0.62 13.00 -11.25
CA GLN A 83 0.83 12.94 -11.18
C GLN A 83 1.39 11.61 -11.70
N ALA A 84 0.54 10.58 -11.78
CA ALA A 84 0.94 9.26 -12.23
C ALA A 84 0.63 9.01 -13.72
N ARG A 85 0.05 9.96 -14.41
CA ARG A 85 -0.25 9.81 -15.83
C ARG A 85 1.04 9.61 -16.62
N GLY A 86 1.03 8.63 -17.51
CA GLY A 86 2.21 8.26 -18.29
C GLY A 86 3.05 7.16 -17.66
N GLN A 87 2.78 6.80 -16.40
CA GLN A 87 3.43 5.66 -15.79
C GLN A 87 2.82 4.35 -16.28
N GLU A 88 3.57 3.27 -16.22
CA GLU A 88 3.08 1.96 -16.60
C GLU A 88 2.00 1.48 -15.63
N GLY A 89 1.09 0.67 -16.15
CA GLY A 89 0.02 0.07 -15.37
C GLY A 89 -1.34 0.52 -15.84
N CYS A 90 -2.37 -0.19 -15.43
CA CYS A 90 -3.73 0.06 -15.86
C CYS A 90 -4.67 0.56 -14.75
N GLY A 91 -4.13 0.82 -13.55
CA GLY A 91 -4.93 1.33 -12.45
C GLY A 91 -5.80 0.27 -11.77
N ILE A 92 -5.43 -1.00 -11.86
CA ILE A 92 -6.18 -2.10 -11.25
C ILE A 92 -5.59 -2.54 -9.92
N GLY A 93 -4.27 -2.37 -9.74
CA GLY A 93 -3.55 -2.94 -8.59
C GLY A 93 -4.12 -2.57 -7.23
N LEU A 94 -4.28 -1.27 -6.95
CA LEU A 94 -4.82 -0.84 -5.67
C LEU A 94 -6.30 -1.17 -5.52
N TYR A 95 -7.06 -1.17 -6.61
CA TYR A 95 -8.44 -1.62 -6.59
C TYR A 95 -8.52 -3.08 -6.11
N LEU A 96 -7.68 -3.96 -6.66
CA LEU A 96 -7.64 -5.36 -6.25
C LEU A 96 -7.22 -5.50 -4.79
N SER A 97 -6.20 -4.75 -4.36
CA SER A 97 -5.78 -4.77 -2.96
C SER A 97 -6.93 -4.42 -2.03
N ARG A 98 -7.68 -3.39 -2.35
CA ARG A 98 -8.84 -2.98 -1.55
C ARG A 98 -9.89 -4.08 -1.50
N GLU A 99 -10.23 -4.68 -2.65
CA GLU A 99 -11.23 -5.73 -2.69
C GLU A 99 -10.81 -6.95 -1.86
N ILE A 100 -9.56 -7.33 -1.94
CA ILE A 100 -9.03 -8.45 -1.16
C ILE A 100 -9.07 -8.15 0.34
N VAL A 101 -8.61 -6.95 0.73
CA VAL A 101 -8.60 -6.55 2.14
C VAL A 101 -10.01 -6.50 2.71
N LEU A 102 -10.98 -5.98 1.95
CA LEU A 102 -12.37 -5.94 2.38
C LEU A 102 -12.95 -7.34 2.57
N LEU A 103 -12.59 -8.29 1.70
CA LEU A 103 -13.01 -9.68 1.85
C LEU A 103 -12.45 -10.33 3.12
N GLN A 104 -11.31 -9.85 3.61
CA GLN A 104 -10.72 -10.31 4.85
C GLN A 104 -11.25 -9.53 6.06
N LYS A 105 -12.29 -8.73 5.87
CA LYS A 105 -12.91 -7.89 6.89
C LYS A 105 -11.98 -6.80 7.41
N GLY A 106 -11.00 -6.42 6.61
CA GLY A 106 -10.08 -5.35 6.91
C GLY A 106 -10.45 -4.04 6.24
N MET A 107 -9.57 -3.08 6.36
CA MET A 107 -9.71 -1.78 5.70
C MET A 107 -8.37 -1.36 5.13
N ILE A 108 -8.42 -0.62 4.02
CA ILE A 108 -7.23 -0.04 3.41
C ILE A 108 -7.52 1.43 3.15
N LYS A 109 -6.55 2.27 3.45
CA LYS A 109 -6.68 3.71 3.21
C LYS A 109 -5.35 4.30 2.81
N ALA A 110 -5.40 5.47 2.20
CA ALA A 110 -4.23 6.20 1.75
C ALA A 110 -4.20 7.56 2.40
N LYS A 111 -2.99 8.05 2.65
CA LYS A 111 -2.77 9.38 3.17
C LYS A 111 -1.68 10.06 2.36
N GLN A 112 -1.97 11.26 1.86
CA GLN A 112 -0.96 12.07 1.22
C GLN A 112 0.11 12.47 2.23
N MET A 113 1.34 12.29 1.85
CA MET A 113 2.49 12.69 2.65
C MET A 113 3.23 13.82 1.92
N ASN A 114 4.22 14.38 2.55
CA ASN A 114 5.00 15.45 1.94
C ASN A 114 6.49 15.17 2.15
N PRO A 115 7.15 14.48 1.19
CA PRO A 115 6.61 13.93 -0.06
C PRO A 115 6.04 12.53 0.09
N GLY A 116 5.35 12.05 -0.96
CA GLY A 116 5.01 10.65 -1.10
C GLY A 116 3.63 10.27 -0.64
N LEU A 117 3.46 8.99 -0.39
CA LEU A 117 2.17 8.39 -0.08
C LEU A 117 2.33 7.33 1.01
N LEU A 118 1.36 7.32 1.91
CA LEU A 118 1.24 6.26 2.92
C LEU A 118 0.00 5.43 2.61
N ILE A 119 0.18 4.12 2.46
CA ILE A 119 -0.92 3.17 2.38
C ILE A 119 -0.99 2.43 3.70
N GLU A 120 -2.15 2.42 4.32
CA GLU A 120 -2.37 1.72 5.58
C GLU A 120 -3.39 0.63 5.41
N VAL A 121 -3.04 -0.58 5.83
CA VAL A 121 -3.92 -1.75 5.82
C VAL A 121 -4.17 -2.17 7.27
N ASN A 122 -5.43 -2.32 7.64
CA ASN A 122 -5.83 -2.82 8.95
C ASN A 122 -6.54 -4.15 8.76
N LEU A 123 -6.02 -5.19 9.39
CA LEU A 123 -6.59 -6.53 9.31
C LEU A 123 -6.99 -6.98 10.72
N PRO A 124 -8.18 -7.58 10.89
CA PRO A 124 -8.57 -8.13 12.19
C PRO A 124 -7.57 -9.19 12.65
N VAL A 125 -7.29 -9.17 13.92
CA VAL A 125 -6.44 -10.18 14.56
C VAL A 125 -7.17 -11.52 14.65
#